data_d3ea5c8d00bde1fe82ec82250221ed97
#
_entry.id   d3ea5c8d00bde1fe82ec82250221ed97
#
_cell.length_a   1.000
_cell.length_b   1.000
_cell.length_c   1.000
_cell.angle_alpha   90.00
_cell.angle_beta   90.00
_cell.angle_gamma   90.00
#
_symmetry.space_group_name_H-M   'P 1'
#
loop_
_entity.id
_entity.type
_entity.pdbx_description
1 polymer ?
#
loop_
_entity_poly.entity_id
_entity_poly.type
_entity_poly.pdbx_seq_one_letter_code
_entity_poly.pdbx_strand_id
1 'polypeptide(L)'
;MRSKFDQQLAALNQELTEMGATCAQAIGLAAQALEQQDVALAAPVGQLEEQTNEQERTIEALCLKLLLQQQPVARDLRQISAALKMITDMERIGDQAADIAEIIPFFLSHNTFDCTLVCRMAQQASSMVTQSVDAFVRRDVYLARSVAGQDDLVDEDFTAVK
;
A
#
# COMPACT_ATOMS: atom_id res chain seq x y z
N MET A 1 6.56 13.78 -29.24
CA MET A 1 5.64 14.11 -28.11
C MET A 1 5.09 12.88 -27.41
N ARG A 2 4.48 11.96 -28.14
CA ARG A 2 3.91 10.72 -27.55
C ARG A 2 4.93 9.88 -26.78
N SER A 3 6.15 9.73 -27.33
CA SER A 3 7.24 8.97 -26.69
C SER A 3 7.65 9.51 -25.31
N LYS A 4 7.66 10.84 -25.11
CA LYS A 4 7.97 11.45 -23.82
C LYS A 4 6.86 11.24 -22.80
N PHE A 5 5.61 11.31 -23.24
CA PHE A 5 4.45 11.00 -22.41
C PHE A 5 4.43 9.54 -21.97
N ASP A 6 4.68 8.62 -22.91
CA ASP A 6 4.73 7.17 -22.62
C ASP A 6 5.86 6.85 -21.62
N GLN A 7 7.02 7.51 -21.72
CA GLN A 7 8.11 7.37 -20.75
C GLN A 7 7.73 7.89 -19.36
N GLN A 8 7.04 9.02 -19.28
CA GLN A 8 6.58 9.58 -18.01
C GLN A 8 5.48 8.71 -17.38
N LEU A 9 4.62 8.12 -18.20
CA LEU A 9 3.60 7.19 -17.74
C LEU A 9 4.21 5.88 -17.21
N ALA A 10 5.24 5.38 -17.87
CA ALA A 10 6.02 4.24 -17.39
C ALA A 10 6.72 4.55 -16.05
N ALA A 11 7.28 5.76 -15.90
CA ALA A 11 7.85 6.21 -14.63
C ALA A 11 6.79 6.28 -13.52
N LEU A 12 5.60 6.79 -13.80
CA LEU A 12 4.47 6.79 -12.86
C LEU A 12 4.13 5.38 -12.39
N ASN A 13 4.03 4.43 -13.31
CA ASN A 13 3.74 3.04 -12.98
C ASN A 13 4.83 2.41 -12.10
N GLN A 14 6.08 2.72 -12.35
CA GLN A 14 7.20 2.23 -11.54
C GLN A 14 7.15 2.81 -10.13
N GLU A 15 6.95 4.11 -9.98
CA GLU A 15 6.81 4.77 -8.67
C GLU A 15 5.64 4.19 -7.86
N LEU A 16 4.50 3.92 -8.50
CA LEU A 16 3.35 3.25 -7.85
C LEU A 16 3.71 1.85 -7.38
N THR A 17 4.44 1.08 -8.18
CA THR A 17 4.89 -0.27 -7.82
C THR A 17 5.83 -0.23 -6.63
N GLU A 18 6.77 0.70 -6.59
CA GLU A 18 7.71 0.88 -5.49
C GLU A 18 6.98 1.32 -4.20
N MET A 19 6.02 2.23 -4.29
CA MET A 19 5.21 2.66 -3.15
C MET A 19 4.37 1.49 -2.60
N GLY A 20 3.77 0.68 -3.48
CA GLY A 20 3.04 -0.53 -3.08
C GLY A 20 3.93 -1.53 -2.33
N ALA A 21 5.17 -1.72 -2.79
CA ALA A 21 6.15 -2.58 -2.11
C ALA A 21 6.53 -2.02 -0.72
N THR A 22 6.67 -0.71 -0.59
CA THR A 22 6.95 -0.05 0.70
C THR A 22 5.79 -0.26 1.68
N CYS A 23 4.55 -0.09 1.25
CA CYS A 23 3.36 -0.36 2.06
C CYS A 23 3.30 -1.83 2.51
N ALA A 24 3.50 -2.76 1.58
CA ALA A 24 3.48 -4.20 1.87
C ALA A 24 4.57 -4.59 2.87
N GLN A 25 5.77 -4.01 2.75
CA GLN A 25 6.87 -4.22 3.69
C GLN A 25 6.54 -3.68 5.08
N ALA A 26 5.94 -2.50 5.18
CA ALA A 26 5.55 -1.90 6.46
C ALA A 26 4.53 -2.78 7.20
N ILE A 27 3.48 -3.22 6.51
CA ILE A 27 2.49 -4.17 7.06
C ILE A 27 3.16 -5.47 7.50
N GLY A 28 4.02 -6.04 6.65
CA GLY A 28 4.71 -7.30 6.90
C GLY A 28 5.60 -7.26 8.14
N LEU A 29 6.39 -6.19 8.32
CA LEU A 29 7.25 -6.01 9.49
C LEU A 29 6.45 -5.81 10.78
N ALA A 30 5.38 -5.05 10.76
CA ALA A 30 4.50 -4.89 11.90
C ALA A 30 3.89 -6.24 12.32
N ALA A 31 3.41 -7.03 11.36
CA ALA A 31 2.88 -8.36 11.60
C ALA A 31 3.92 -9.34 12.14
N GLN A 32 5.13 -9.35 11.57
CA GLN A 32 6.23 -10.18 12.06
C GLN A 32 6.66 -9.84 13.47
N ALA A 33 6.72 -8.54 13.81
CA ALA A 33 7.03 -8.09 15.17
C ALA A 33 6.03 -8.62 16.18
N LEU A 34 4.75 -8.64 15.81
CA LEU A 34 3.68 -9.18 16.64
C LEU A 34 3.76 -10.71 16.75
N GLU A 35 3.94 -11.41 15.64
CA GLU A 35 3.99 -12.87 15.57
C GLU A 35 5.20 -13.44 16.32
N GLN A 36 6.36 -12.83 16.14
CA GLN A 36 7.62 -13.27 16.77
C GLN A 36 7.84 -12.66 18.15
N GLN A 37 6.94 -11.78 18.59
CA GLN A 37 7.07 -11.03 19.85
C GLN A 37 8.40 -10.27 19.95
N ASP A 38 8.87 -9.76 18.83
CA ASP A 38 10.14 -9.05 18.70
C ASP A 38 9.91 -7.59 18.30
N VAL A 39 9.99 -6.69 19.28
CA VAL A 39 9.83 -5.24 19.10
C VAL A 39 10.85 -4.66 18.10
N ALA A 40 12.04 -5.25 18.01
CA ALA A 40 13.09 -4.77 17.10
C ALA A 40 12.66 -4.86 15.62
N LEU A 41 11.79 -5.80 15.26
CA LEU A 41 11.26 -5.93 13.90
C LEU A 41 10.31 -4.78 13.52
N ALA A 42 9.69 -4.12 14.49
CA ALA A 42 8.84 -2.98 14.26
C ALA A 42 9.60 -1.66 14.06
N ALA A 43 10.87 -1.59 14.52
CA ALA A 43 11.66 -0.35 14.47
C ALA A 43 11.80 0.28 13.08
N PRO A 44 11.96 -0.47 11.95
CA PRO A 44 12.05 0.12 10.62
C PRO A 44 10.74 0.69 10.07
N VAL A 45 9.59 0.38 10.67
CA VAL A 45 8.27 0.73 10.11
C VAL A 45 8.07 2.24 10.03
N GLY A 46 8.56 3.00 11.01
CA GLY A 46 8.51 4.46 10.98
C GLY A 46 9.29 5.07 9.82
N GLN A 47 10.42 4.51 9.42
CA GLN A 47 11.16 4.96 8.23
C GLN A 47 10.41 4.61 6.93
N LEU A 48 9.71 3.49 6.91
CA LEU A 48 8.89 3.10 5.76
C LEU A 48 7.67 4.02 5.61
N GLU A 49 7.08 4.48 6.72
CA GLU A 49 6.01 5.48 6.72
C GLU A 49 6.52 6.81 6.15
N GLU A 50 7.67 7.32 6.60
CA GLU A 50 8.30 8.52 6.01
C GLU A 50 8.58 8.34 4.51
N GLN A 51 8.99 7.15 4.09
CA GLN A 51 9.23 6.82 2.68
C GLN A 51 7.93 6.83 1.88
N THR A 52 6.81 6.31 2.41
CA THR A 52 5.52 6.40 1.72
C THR A 52 5.04 7.83 1.56
N ASN A 53 5.27 8.69 2.54
CA ASN A 53 4.96 10.12 2.46
C ASN A 53 5.77 10.84 1.36
N GLU A 54 7.06 10.53 1.23
CA GLU A 54 7.90 11.05 0.14
C GLU A 54 7.47 10.53 -1.22
N GLN A 55 7.16 9.24 -1.32
CA GLN A 55 6.67 8.63 -2.55
C GLN A 55 5.33 9.23 -2.99
N GLU A 56 4.41 9.49 -2.07
CA GLU A 56 3.16 10.19 -2.36
C GLU A 56 3.43 11.54 -3.03
N ARG A 57 4.28 12.37 -2.43
CA ARG A 57 4.64 13.69 -2.98
C ARG A 57 5.30 13.61 -4.35
N THR A 58 6.18 12.63 -4.54
CA THR A 58 6.88 12.39 -5.82
C THR A 58 5.88 12.01 -6.91
N ILE A 59 4.98 11.10 -6.62
CA ILE A 59 3.95 10.63 -7.57
C ILE A 59 2.94 11.74 -7.87
N GLU A 60 2.51 12.49 -6.85
CA GLU A 60 1.64 13.64 -7.04
C GLU A 60 2.26 14.67 -7.99
N ALA A 61 3.52 15.05 -7.77
CA ALA A 61 4.24 15.98 -8.62
C ALA A 61 4.35 15.46 -10.07
N LEU A 62 4.60 14.16 -10.25
CA LEU A 62 4.65 13.54 -11.58
C LEU A 62 3.28 13.55 -12.26
N CYS A 63 2.20 13.27 -11.55
CA CYS A 63 0.83 13.35 -12.05
C CYS A 63 0.47 14.76 -12.51
N LEU A 64 0.77 15.78 -11.68
CA LEU A 64 0.54 17.18 -12.02
C LEU A 64 1.35 17.60 -13.26
N LYS A 65 2.60 17.17 -13.36
CA LYS A 65 3.43 17.41 -14.53
C LYS A 65 2.85 16.80 -15.81
N LEU A 66 2.34 15.57 -15.73
CA LEU A 66 1.65 14.90 -16.84
C LEU A 66 0.41 15.66 -17.28
N LEU A 67 -0.40 16.15 -16.33
CA LEU A 67 -1.61 16.91 -16.61
C LEU A 67 -1.29 18.26 -17.30
N LEU A 68 -0.28 18.97 -16.80
CA LEU A 68 0.05 20.32 -17.27
C LEU A 68 0.79 20.34 -18.61
N GLN A 69 1.68 19.39 -18.84
CA GLN A 69 2.60 19.44 -19.99
C GLN A 69 2.12 18.70 -21.22
N GLN A 70 1.24 17.72 -21.08
CA GLN A 70 0.97 16.76 -22.14
C GLN A 70 -0.46 16.76 -22.66
N GLN A 71 -1.38 17.51 -22.05
CA GLN A 71 -2.79 17.52 -22.41
C GLN A 71 -3.34 16.10 -22.67
N PRO A 72 -3.37 15.23 -21.64
CA PRO A 72 -3.69 13.83 -21.81
C PRO A 72 -5.11 13.63 -22.34
N VAL A 73 -5.30 12.63 -23.23
CA VAL A 73 -6.62 12.23 -23.69
C VAL A 73 -7.41 11.54 -22.58
N ALA A 74 -8.72 11.42 -22.74
CA ALA A 74 -9.65 10.95 -21.70
C ALA A 74 -9.20 9.65 -20.99
N ARG A 75 -8.58 8.71 -21.70
CA ARG A 75 -8.07 7.45 -21.14
C ARG A 75 -6.89 7.68 -20.19
N ASP A 76 -5.94 8.49 -20.62
CA ASP A 76 -4.73 8.80 -19.85
C ASP A 76 -5.07 9.70 -18.66
N LEU A 77 -6.02 10.61 -18.84
CA LEU A 77 -6.54 11.44 -17.75
C LEU A 77 -7.18 10.59 -16.64
N ARG A 78 -7.95 9.56 -17.00
CA ARG A 78 -8.52 8.64 -16.02
C ARG A 78 -7.46 7.85 -15.25
N GLN A 79 -6.40 7.43 -15.94
CA GLN A 79 -5.28 6.72 -15.30
C GLN A 79 -4.55 7.63 -14.29
N ILE A 80 -4.25 8.88 -14.67
CA ILE A 80 -3.59 9.83 -13.78
C ILE A 80 -4.48 10.17 -12.58
N SER A 81 -5.78 10.39 -12.81
CA SER A 81 -6.75 10.66 -11.74
C SER A 81 -6.88 9.50 -10.76
N ALA A 82 -6.89 8.26 -11.26
CA ALA A 82 -6.92 7.07 -10.42
C ALA A 82 -5.62 6.92 -9.60
N ALA A 83 -4.45 7.20 -10.20
CA ALA A 83 -3.17 7.19 -9.51
C ALA A 83 -3.15 8.19 -8.33
N LEU A 84 -3.65 9.41 -8.52
CA LEU A 84 -3.75 10.42 -7.46
C LEU A 84 -4.61 9.94 -6.29
N LYS A 85 -5.67 9.19 -6.56
CA LYS A 85 -6.51 8.61 -5.51
C LYS A 85 -5.81 7.44 -4.80
N MET A 86 -5.14 6.59 -5.55
CA MET A 86 -4.41 5.43 -5.01
C MET A 86 -3.33 5.85 -4.03
N ILE A 87 -2.54 6.88 -4.33
CA ILE A 87 -1.43 7.30 -3.46
C ILE A 87 -1.91 7.80 -2.11
N THR A 88 -3.06 8.46 -2.05
CA THR A 88 -3.69 8.89 -0.79
C THR A 88 -4.06 7.67 0.08
N ASP A 89 -4.64 6.64 -0.52
CA ASP A 89 -4.97 5.42 0.21
C ASP A 89 -3.72 4.65 0.64
N MET A 90 -2.67 4.63 -0.19
CA MET A 90 -1.40 3.96 0.11
C MET A 90 -0.63 4.67 1.24
N GLU A 91 -0.64 6.00 1.27
CA GLU A 91 -0.08 6.78 2.39
C GLU A 91 -0.78 6.43 3.70
N ARG A 92 -2.11 6.38 3.71
CA ARG A 92 -2.87 5.97 4.89
C ARG A 92 -2.57 4.54 5.35
N ILE A 93 -2.27 3.63 4.43
CA ILE A 93 -1.81 2.28 4.79
C ILE A 93 -0.45 2.34 5.50
N GLY A 94 0.47 3.16 5.03
CA GLY A 94 1.76 3.40 5.68
C GLY A 94 1.61 3.95 7.09
N ASP A 95 0.76 4.97 7.26
CA ASP A 95 0.43 5.57 8.57
C ASP A 95 -0.11 4.52 9.54
N GLN A 96 -1.08 3.72 9.11
CA GLN A 96 -1.68 2.70 9.96
C GLN A 96 -0.72 1.58 10.33
N ALA A 97 0.19 1.20 9.42
CA ALA A 97 1.25 0.25 9.74
C ALA A 97 2.19 0.80 10.82
N ALA A 98 2.52 2.10 10.78
CA ALA A 98 3.31 2.76 11.79
C ALA A 98 2.58 2.82 13.14
N ASP A 99 1.29 3.18 13.13
CA ASP A 99 0.45 3.17 14.34
C ASP A 99 0.42 1.79 15.01
N ILE A 100 0.29 0.72 14.23
CA ILE A 100 0.36 -0.66 14.73
C ILE A 100 1.73 -0.93 15.35
N ALA A 101 2.81 -0.54 14.66
CA ALA A 101 4.17 -0.74 15.15
C ALA A 101 4.42 -0.04 16.48
N GLU A 102 3.86 1.15 16.69
CA GLU A 102 3.98 1.92 17.94
C GLU A 102 3.28 1.26 19.13
N ILE A 103 2.17 0.58 18.92
CA ILE A 103 1.42 -0.06 20.01
C ILE A 103 1.95 -1.46 20.38
N ILE A 104 2.72 -2.11 19.50
CA ILE A 104 3.26 -3.48 19.75
C ILE A 104 4.03 -3.58 21.07
N PRO A 105 4.94 -2.66 21.45
CA PRO A 105 5.67 -2.76 22.71
C PRO A 105 4.75 -2.78 23.95
N PHE A 106 3.70 -1.98 23.92
CA PHE A 106 2.71 -1.93 25.01
C PHE A 106 1.89 -3.22 25.08
N PHE A 107 1.54 -3.74 23.92
CA PHE A 107 0.76 -4.96 23.80
C PHE A 107 1.51 -6.18 24.32
N LEU A 108 2.76 -6.36 23.90
CA LEU A 108 3.61 -7.48 24.30
C LEU A 108 3.99 -7.46 25.78
N SER A 109 4.02 -6.30 26.43
CA SER A 109 4.36 -6.18 27.84
C SER A 109 3.23 -6.63 28.79
N HIS A 110 2.00 -6.76 28.31
CA HIS A 110 0.81 -6.93 29.15
C HIS A 110 0.02 -8.23 28.93
N ASN A 111 0.22 -8.94 27.82
CA ASN A 111 -0.63 -10.07 27.47
C ASN A 111 0.09 -11.20 26.72
N THR A 112 -0.32 -12.44 27.00
CA THR A 112 -0.19 -13.55 26.06
C THR A 112 -1.38 -13.50 25.11
N PHE A 113 -1.14 -13.16 23.86
CA PHE A 113 -2.18 -12.94 22.87
C PHE A 113 -2.00 -13.89 21.68
N ASP A 114 -3.09 -14.49 21.24
CA ASP A 114 -3.10 -15.24 19.98
C ASP A 114 -3.26 -14.27 18.81
N CYS A 115 -2.15 -13.99 18.12
CA CYS A 115 -2.12 -13.08 16.98
C CYS A 115 -2.45 -13.75 15.64
N THR A 116 -2.83 -15.04 15.62
CA THR A 116 -2.97 -15.82 14.39
C THR A 116 -3.89 -15.15 13.37
N LEU A 117 -5.08 -14.71 13.80
CA LEU A 117 -6.03 -14.05 12.89
C LEU A 117 -5.54 -12.66 12.46
N VAL A 118 -4.94 -11.90 13.37
CA VAL A 118 -4.39 -10.57 13.06
C VAL A 118 -3.25 -10.67 12.05
N CYS A 119 -2.33 -11.62 12.24
CA CYS A 119 -1.23 -11.87 11.31
C CYS A 119 -1.74 -12.34 9.94
N ARG A 120 -2.80 -13.16 9.92
CA ARG A 120 -3.44 -13.57 8.67
C ARG A 120 -4.08 -12.40 7.92
N MET A 121 -4.81 -11.52 8.61
CA MET A 121 -5.35 -10.29 8.03
C MET A 121 -4.22 -9.40 7.46
N ALA A 122 -3.12 -9.25 8.19
CA ALA A 122 -1.98 -8.46 7.72
C ALA A 122 -1.35 -9.05 6.46
N GLN A 123 -1.19 -10.37 6.37
CA GLN A 123 -0.68 -11.05 5.17
C GLN A 123 -1.63 -10.86 3.99
N GLN A 124 -2.93 -11.00 4.21
CA GLN A 124 -3.94 -10.77 3.17
C GLN A 124 -3.94 -9.31 2.70
N ALA A 125 -3.94 -8.35 3.62
CA ALA A 125 -3.89 -6.93 3.30
C ALA A 125 -2.63 -6.56 2.50
N SER A 126 -1.46 -7.04 2.91
CA SER A 126 -0.19 -6.86 2.19
C SER A 126 -0.24 -7.40 0.77
N SER A 127 -0.80 -8.61 0.59
CA SER A 127 -1.00 -9.22 -0.72
C SER A 127 -2.00 -8.42 -1.58
N MET A 128 -3.10 -7.94 -0.99
CA MET A 128 -4.10 -7.13 -1.69
C MET A 128 -3.50 -5.81 -2.19
N VAL A 129 -2.67 -5.12 -1.41
CA VAL A 129 -1.98 -3.91 -1.84
C VAL A 129 -1.11 -4.18 -3.06
N THR A 130 -0.26 -5.19 -3.00
CA THR A 130 0.63 -5.55 -4.10
C THR A 130 -0.15 -5.91 -5.37
N GLN A 131 -1.19 -6.73 -5.25
CA GLN A 131 -2.02 -7.15 -6.38
C GLN A 131 -2.86 -6.00 -6.94
N SER A 132 -3.33 -5.07 -6.10
CA SER A 132 -4.08 -3.90 -6.55
C SER A 132 -3.22 -2.99 -7.42
N VAL A 133 -1.98 -2.73 -7.01
CA VAL A 133 -1.03 -1.94 -7.79
C VAL A 133 -0.67 -2.66 -9.10
N ASP A 134 -0.41 -3.96 -9.04
CA ASP A 134 -0.12 -4.77 -10.24
C ASP A 134 -1.29 -4.77 -11.23
N ALA A 135 -2.51 -4.94 -10.74
CA ALA A 135 -3.73 -4.85 -11.55
C ALA A 135 -3.87 -3.49 -12.25
N PHE A 136 -3.57 -2.40 -11.54
CA PHE A 136 -3.60 -1.06 -12.09
C PHE A 136 -2.53 -0.85 -13.18
N VAL A 137 -1.29 -1.20 -12.88
CA VAL A 137 -0.15 -1.03 -13.80
C VAL A 137 -0.34 -1.86 -15.07
N ARG A 138 -0.79 -3.10 -14.93
CA ARG A 138 -1.06 -4.02 -16.05
C ARG A 138 -2.41 -3.80 -16.72
N ARG A 139 -3.26 -2.94 -16.14
CA ARG A 139 -4.66 -2.72 -16.59
C ARG A 139 -5.46 -4.03 -16.62
N ASP A 140 -5.23 -4.88 -15.64
CA ASP A 140 -5.86 -6.19 -15.50
C ASP A 140 -7.14 -6.08 -14.66
N VAL A 141 -8.27 -5.97 -15.34
CA VAL A 141 -9.60 -5.85 -14.71
C VAL A 141 -10.00 -7.13 -13.96
N TYR A 142 -9.57 -8.30 -14.45
CA TYR A 142 -9.88 -9.57 -13.77
C TYR A 142 -9.14 -9.67 -12.45
N LEU A 143 -7.85 -9.31 -12.43
CA LEU A 143 -7.08 -9.25 -11.20
C LEU A 143 -7.67 -8.23 -10.23
N ALA A 144 -8.04 -7.04 -10.70
CA ALA A 144 -8.66 -6.01 -9.87
C ALA A 144 -9.96 -6.51 -9.20
N ARG A 145 -10.81 -7.20 -9.93
CA ARG A 145 -12.04 -7.81 -9.39
C ARG A 145 -11.74 -8.92 -8.39
N SER A 146 -10.74 -9.73 -8.67
CA SER A 146 -10.30 -10.80 -7.75
C SER A 146 -9.83 -10.23 -6.41
N VAL A 147 -9.03 -9.15 -6.45
CA VAL A 147 -8.56 -8.48 -5.23
C VAL A 147 -9.72 -7.87 -4.45
N ALA A 148 -10.66 -7.22 -5.13
CA ALA A 148 -11.85 -6.68 -4.46
C ALA A 148 -12.66 -7.77 -3.72
N GLY A 149 -12.71 -8.99 -4.26
CA GLY A 149 -13.36 -10.12 -3.60
C GLY A 149 -12.59 -10.69 -2.40
N GLN A 150 -11.29 -10.41 -2.27
CA GLN A 150 -10.49 -10.85 -1.11
C GLN A 150 -10.83 -10.05 0.16
N ASP A 151 -11.45 -8.90 0.04
CA ASP A 151 -11.88 -8.07 1.16
C ASP A 151 -12.82 -8.82 2.11
N ASP A 152 -13.71 -9.63 1.57
CA ASP A 152 -14.64 -10.46 2.35
C ASP A 152 -13.91 -11.39 3.34
N LEU A 153 -12.75 -11.93 2.96
CA LEU A 153 -11.95 -12.81 3.82
C LEU A 153 -11.31 -12.03 4.99
N VAL A 154 -10.87 -10.80 4.74
CA VAL A 154 -10.32 -9.93 5.79
C VAL A 154 -11.43 -9.53 6.77
N ASP A 155 -12.62 -9.22 6.26
CA ASP A 155 -13.79 -8.87 7.06
C ASP A 155 -14.27 -10.05 7.93
N GLU A 156 -14.23 -11.28 7.41
CA GLU A 156 -14.53 -12.49 8.19
C GLU A 156 -13.54 -12.64 9.35
N ASP A 157 -12.24 -12.51 9.11
CA ASP A 157 -11.22 -12.59 10.16
C ASP A 157 -11.36 -11.47 11.18
N PHE A 158 -11.64 -10.25 10.74
CA PHE A 158 -11.90 -9.11 11.63
C PHE A 158 -13.10 -9.35 12.53
N THR A 159 -14.17 -9.94 12.00
CA THR A 159 -15.35 -10.30 12.78
C THR A 159 -15.05 -11.39 13.80
N ALA A 160 -14.17 -12.34 13.47
CA ALA A 160 -13.78 -13.42 14.36
C ALA A 160 -12.86 -12.98 15.50
N VAL A 161 -12.12 -11.87 15.34
CA VAL A 161 -11.25 -11.29 16.38
C VAL A 161 -12.05 -10.52 17.44
N LYS A 162 -13.21 -9.96 17.09
CA LYS A 162 -14.11 -9.25 18.02
C LYS A 162 -14.75 -10.19 19.02
#